data_bd2f3c259792e0f9e0cfb1133fe41b4d
#
_entry.id   bd2f3c259792e0f9e0cfb1133fe41b4d
#
_cell.length_a   1.000
_cell.length_b   1.000
_cell.length_c   1.000
_cell.angle_alpha   90.00
_cell.angle_beta   90.00
_cell.angle_gamma   90.00
#
_symmetry.space_group_name_H-M   'P 1'
#
loop_
_entity.id
_entity.type
_entity.pdbx_description
1 polymer ?
#
loop_
_entity_poly.entity_id
_entity_poly.type
_entity_poly.pdbx_seq_one_letter_code
_entity_poly.pdbx_strand_id
1 'polypeptide(L)'
;MTKRIFVTLAASLVTAVAAATGPFLTAVGNQTWIIGNDVWNMTQGPKYGVKLYYKEHDCVGDAVGHYVSYNGAANDLAWTSAKIVKEDTYNNVPYIDVLFTAAEGDMHWVIFAGQHGAYQYFVNHALPTLGEFRTLWRLDNTTFPNGRTVTKDGVLPPLSEYLPQNKIQDETWLAPDGKSYITKYDWTSWSRAQDFFGVYGDKFGSWYINPGKDYYNGNHAKQELMVHRESASGDAVQLNMIHGTHFMVSSSDVFPDGKMWGPWLWYLNDGSKSDAAAQSKTEFASWPYPWLDDEAYHSRGSVSGKLVLSDGRPASNAAVFLGDVLPSPKTALDMGSTYYYTTYADASGSFTIPDVRTGSYGLQVWSNGSSIRDVRTTFALDSLAVEKGKATNLGSLTWAVSPKRKLFQVGDFDHYSYGFKNGGAPWQHALVAECPENLVYKVGCSKTEDWCMGQTYKGNWTIRFWNGQEPDADKKPTLIVSLAGYSSGASSTIWANGIQVGNLTSGATGRTATDGLASDPSLYRSATAAGEWRYFQFDFAASVLKKGANEVTFQMTRNTTWHGFMWDSIILEW
;
A
#
# COMPACT_ATOMS: atom_id res chain seq x y z
N MET A 1 21.01 47.27 -37.16
CA MET A 1 19.57 47.03 -37.05
C MET A 1 19.34 46.31 -35.72
N THR A 2 18.99 47.07 -34.68
CA THR A 2 18.88 46.60 -33.30
C THR A 2 17.40 46.26 -33.02
N LYS A 3 17.08 44.98 -32.85
CA LYS A 3 15.71 44.55 -32.48
C LYS A 3 15.54 44.75 -30.97
N ARG A 4 14.68 45.66 -30.59
CA ARG A 4 14.17 45.81 -29.22
C ARG A 4 13.14 44.72 -28.95
N ILE A 5 13.44 43.88 -27.94
CA ILE A 5 12.47 42.93 -27.39
C ILE A 5 11.67 43.69 -26.32
N PHE A 6 10.35 43.83 -26.54
CA PHE A 6 9.44 44.30 -25.50
C PHE A 6 9.08 43.12 -24.59
N VAL A 7 9.54 43.19 -23.35
CA VAL A 7 9.08 42.31 -22.28
C VAL A 7 7.82 42.97 -21.68
N THR A 8 6.69 42.35 -21.91
CA THR A 8 5.43 42.77 -21.29
C THR A 8 5.40 42.17 -19.89
N LEU A 9 5.58 43.03 -18.89
CA LEU A 9 5.34 42.67 -17.48
C LEU A 9 3.83 42.50 -17.29
N ALA A 10 3.39 41.24 -17.10
CA ALA A 10 2.05 40.96 -16.60
C ALA A 10 2.05 41.28 -15.09
N ALA A 11 1.47 42.39 -14.71
CA ALA A 11 1.22 42.71 -13.32
C ALA A 11 0.15 41.77 -12.78
N SER A 12 0.55 40.84 -11.92
CA SER A 12 -0.36 39.97 -11.16
C SER A 12 -1.14 40.85 -10.19
N LEU A 13 -2.44 41.08 -10.44
CA LEU A 13 -3.35 41.62 -9.45
C LEU A 13 -3.51 40.59 -8.33
N VAL A 14 -2.76 40.75 -7.27
CA VAL A 14 -3.09 40.08 -6.00
C VAL A 14 -4.20 40.92 -5.36
N THR A 15 -5.44 40.58 -5.62
CA THR A 15 -6.56 41.08 -4.85
C THR A 15 -6.46 40.47 -3.45
N ALA A 16 -6.18 41.30 -2.44
CA ALA A 16 -6.32 40.95 -1.05
C ALA A 16 -7.81 40.59 -0.82
N VAL A 17 -8.11 39.31 -0.73
CA VAL A 17 -9.42 38.84 -0.27
C VAL A 17 -9.51 39.23 1.19
N ALA A 18 -10.48 40.05 1.57
CA ALA A 18 -10.80 40.33 2.97
C ALA A 18 -10.98 38.97 3.68
N ALA A 19 -10.38 38.80 4.86
CA ALA A 19 -10.47 37.59 5.63
C ALA A 19 -11.95 37.22 5.83
N ALA A 20 -12.40 36.14 5.18
CA ALA A 20 -13.75 35.64 5.34
C ALA A 20 -13.86 35.06 6.76
N THR A 21 -14.86 35.43 7.49
CA THR A 21 -15.19 34.80 8.78
C THR A 21 -15.94 33.49 8.51
N GLY A 22 -15.25 32.34 8.52
CA GLY A 22 -15.79 31.01 8.27
C GLY A 22 -15.40 30.42 6.92
N PRO A 23 -15.94 29.24 6.57
CA PRO A 23 -15.60 28.54 5.32
C PRO A 23 -16.18 29.25 4.08
N PHE A 24 -15.47 29.23 2.97
CA PHE A 24 -15.87 29.93 1.75
C PHE A 24 -15.40 29.25 0.46
N LEU A 25 -16.11 29.57 -0.63
CA LEU A 25 -15.70 29.36 -2.03
C LEU A 25 -15.83 30.69 -2.78
N THR A 26 -14.77 31.12 -3.47
CA THR A 26 -14.77 32.31 -4.31
C THR A 26 -14.28 31.94 -5.71
N ALA A 27 -15.08 32.22 -6.74
CA ALA A 27 -14.65 32.11 -8.13
C ALA A 27 -13.91 33.39 -8.55
N VAL A 28 -12.68 33.24 -9.06
CA VAL A 28 -11.84 34.39 -9.51
C VAL A 28 -11.70 34.45 -11.03
N GLY A 29 -12.44 33.64 -11.77
CA GLY A 29 -12.44 33.58 -13.24
C GLY A 29 -11.44 32.58 -13.82
N ASN A 30 -11.55 32.31 -15.14
CA ASN A 30 -10.66 31.39 -15.86
C ASN A 30 -10.49 30.01 -15.20
N GLN A 31 -11.59 29.39 -14.77
CA GLN A 31 -11.57 28.11 -14.04
C GLN A 31 -10.61 28.15 -12.86
N THR A 32 -10.65 29.21 -12.11
CA THR A 32 -9.83 29.39 -10.90
C THR A 32 -10.74 29.75 -9.73
N TRP A 33 -10.52 29.09 -8.62
CA TRP A 33 -11.31 29.23 -7.39
C TRP A 33 -10.41 29.34 -6.17
N ILE A 34 -10.89 30.04 -5.16
CA ILE A 34 -10.25 30.09 -3.84
C ILE A 34 -11.22 29.45 -2.86
N ILE A 35 -10.75 28.42 -2.15
CA ILE A 35 -11.48 27.76 -1.06
C ILE A 35 -10.67 27.85 0.23
N GLY A 36 -11.35 27.81 1.36
CA GLY A 36 -10.70 27.85 2.66
C GLY A 36 -11.64 28.31 3.77
N ASN A 37 -11.05 28.72 4.86
CA ASN A 37 -11.72 29.30 6.00
C ASN A 37 -10.85 30.44 6.61
N ASP A 38 -11.13 30.81 7.84
CA ASP A 38 -10.39 31.83 8.59
C ASP A 38 -8.95 31.43 8.96
N VAL A 39 -8.54 30.19 8.72
CA VAL A 39 -7.20 29.66 9.11
C VAL A 39 -6.30 29.41 7.90
N TRP A 40 -6.86 28.95 6.79
CA TRP A 40 -6.14 28.58 5.59
C TRP A 40 -6.96 28.85 4.33
N ASN A 41 -6.28 29.02 3.20
CA ASN A 41 -6.93 29.02 1.89
C ASN A 41 -6.03 28.42 0.81
N MET A 42 -6.68 27.88 -0.23
CA MET A 42 -6.03 27.31 -1.41
C MET A 42 -6.59 27.96 -2.67
N THR A 43 -5.69 28.32 -3.59
CA THR A 43 -6.08 28.72 -4.95
C THR A 43 -6.00 27.52 -5.88
N GLN A 44 -7.16 27.02 -6.32
CA GLN A 44 -7.33 25.91 -7.24
C GLN A 44 -7.49 26.45 -8.67
N GLY A 45 -6.55 26.13 -9.54
CA GLY A 45 -6.67 26.32 -11.00
C GLY A 45 -7.38 25.13 -11.66
N PRO A 46 -7.37 25.09 -13.02
CA PRO A 46 -8.07 24.01 -13.75
C PRO A 46 -7.63 22.59 -13.40
N LYS A 47 -6.38 22.40 -13.01
CA LYS A 47 -5.83 21.09 -12.60
C LYS A 47 -5.20 21.12 -11.22
N TYR A 48 -4.45 22.18 -10.89
CA TYR A 48 -3.57 22.23 -9.73
C TYR A 48 -4.03 23.25 -8.71
N GLY A 49 -3.94 22.90 -7.44
CA GLY A 49 -4.04 23.84 -6.31
C GLY A 49 -2.72 24.56 -6.12
N VAL A 50 -2.52 25.62 -6.92
CA VAL A 50 -1.22 26.27 -7.14
C VAL A 50 -0.71 27.14 -5.99
N LYS A 51 -1.57 27.47 -5.01
CA LYS A 51 -1.21 28.20 -3.80
C LYS A 51 -1.94 27.62 -2.60
N LEU A 52 -1.24 27.58 -1.48
CA LEU A 52 -1.79 27.18 -0.18
C LEU A 52 -1.26 28.14 0.87
N TYR A 53 -2.12 28.98 1.39
CA TYR A 53 -1.77 29.86 2.49
C TYR A 53 -2.25 29.28 3.82
N TYR A 54 -1.35 29.10 4.75
CA TYR A 54 -1.62 28.73 6.13
C TYR A 54 -0.90 29.71 7.05
N LYS A 55 -1.65 30.42 7.91
CA LYS A 55 -1.09 31.51 8.73
C LYS A 55 -0.25 32.50 7.90
N GLU A 56 -0.81 32.95 6.78
CA GLU A 56 -0.19 33.90 5.83
C GLU A 56 1.05 33.37 5.08
N HIS A 57 1.53 32.16 5.37
CA HIS A 57 2.66 31.55 4.68
C HIS A 57 2.20 30.73 3.47
N ASP A 58 2.84 30.91 2.31
CA ASP A 58 2.62 30.10 1.12
C ASP A 58 3.35 28.75 1.24
N CYS A 59 2.63 27.70 1.55
CA CYS A 59 3.15 26.34 1.71
C CYS A 59 3.50 25.65 0.39
N VAL A 60 3.02 26.14 -0.76
CA VAL A 60 3.33 25.59 -2.08
C VAL A 60 4.61 26.22 -2.65
N GLY A 61 4.80 27.52 -2.49
CA GLY A 61 5.95 28.23 -3.06
C GLY A 61 6.01 28.07 -4.59
N ASP A 62 7.12 27.50 -5.08
CA ASP A 62 7.38 27.18 -6.49
C ASP A 62 7.01 25.72 -6.87
N ALA A 63 6.53 24.92 -5.92
CA ALA A 63 6.10 23.54 -6.17
C ALA A 63 4.77 23.49 -6.93
N VAL A 64 4.40 22.29 -7.40
CA VAL A 64 3.20 22.11 -8.24
C VAL A 64 1.89 22.33 -7.48
N GLY A 65 1.84 22.01 -6.18
CA GLY A 65 0.65 22.09 -5.34
C GLY A 65 -0.21 20.83 -5.34
N HIS A 66 -1.51 20.97 -5.11
CA HIS A 66 -2.45 19.85 -5.00
C HIS A 66 -2.97 19.41 -6.37
N TYR A 67 -3.13 18.09 -6.55
CA TYR A 67 -3.85 17.52 -7.70
C TYR A 67 -4.35 16.09 -7.45
N VAL A 68 -5.26 15.66 -8.30
CA VAL A 68 -5.79 14.31 -8.35
C VAL A 68 -5.38 13.69 -9.68
N SER A 69 -4.84 12.47 -9.67
CA SER A 69 -4.38 11.82 -10.90
C SER A 69 -4.63 10.32 -10.88
N TYR A 70 -4.67 9.72 -12.08
CA TYR A 70 -4.78 8.28 -12.29
C TYR A 70 -3.76 7.79 -13.33
N ASN A 71 -3.39 6.50 -13.24
CA ASN A 71 -2.51 5.81 -14.20
C ASN A 71 -1.18 6.52 -14.52
N GLY A 72 -0.57 7.16 -13.51
CA GLY A 72 0.72 7.82 -13.67
C GLY A 72 0.66 9.27 -14.15
N ALA A 73 1.82 9.84 -14.38
CA ALA A 73 1.97 11.22 -14.82
C ALA A 73 1.31 11.44 -16.19
N ALA A 74 0.51 12.43 -16.33
CA ALA A 74 -0.20 12.95 -17.50
C ALA A 74 -1.74 12.83 -17.44
N ASN A 75 -2.29 12.07 -16.52
CA ASN A 75 -3.75 11.92 -16.35
C ASN A 75 -4.24 12.65 -15.11
N ASP A 76 -3.86 13.92 -14.98
CA ASP A 76 -4.33 14.78 -13.90
C ASP A 76 -5.74 15.27 -14.23
N LEU A 77 -6.67 15.12 -13.27
CA LEU A 77 -8.05 15.54 -13.45
C LEU A 77 -8.14 17.05 -13.74
N ALA A 78 -9.03 17.41 -14.65
CA ALA A 78 -9.29 18.79 -15.02
C ALA A 78 -10.66 19.23 -14.52
N TRP A 79 -10.66 20.19 -13.60
CA TRP A 79 -11.87 20.73 -13.00
C TRP A 79 -12.57 21.70 -13.94
N THR A 80 -13.83 21.43 -14.23
CA THR A 80 -14.65 22.24 -15.11
C THR A 80 -15.52 23.24 -14.35
N SER A 81 -15.85 22.93 -13.10
CA SER A 81 -16.65 23.79 -12.22
C SER A 81 -16.34 23.54 -10.75
N ALA A 82 -16.67 24.53 -9.92
CA ALA A 82 -16.76 24.37 -8.47
C ALA A 82 -18.01 25.06 -7.94
N LYS A 83 -18.67 24.43 -6.96
CA LYS A 83 -19.86 24.98 -6.30
C LYS A 83 -19.96 24.47 -4.87
N ILE A 84 -20.62 25.24 -4.00
CA ILE A 84 -21.05 24.77 -2.68
C ILE A 84 -22.30 23.93 -2.92
N VAL A 85 -22.26 22.68 -2.49
CA VAL A 85 -23.39 21.74 -2.59
C VAL A 85 -24.12 21.55 -1.28
N LYS A 86 -23.46 21.90 -0.18
CA LYS A 86 -24.07 21.90 1.17
C LYS A 86 -23.47 23.00 2.03
N GLU A 87 -24.34 23.69 2.79
CA GLU A 87 -24.01 24.57 3.89
C GLU A 87 -24.81 24.09 5.11
N ASP A 88 -24.12 23.81 6.22
CA ASP A 88 -24.77 23.27 7.40
C ASP A 88 -23.93 23.55 8.66
N THR A 89 -24.40 23.06 9.80
CA THR A 89 -23.71 23.16 11.07
C THR A 89 -23.66 21.79 11.75
N TYR A 90 -22.48 21.38 12.17
CA TYR A 90 -22.29 20.16 12.95
C TYR A 90 -21.64 20.51 14.29
N ASN A 91 -22.21 20.07 15.42
CA ASN A 91 -21.77 20.43 16.77
C ASN A 91 -21.58 21.95 16.98
N ASN A 92 -22.49 22.75 16.44
CA ASN A 92 -22.44 24.22 16.42
C ASN A 92 -21.27 24.83 15.64
N VAL A 93 -20.56 24.06 14.81
CA VAL A 93 -19.51 24.56 13.92
C VAL A 93 -20.06 24.60 12.48
N PRO A 94 -20.12 25.78 11.85
CA PRO A 94 -20.53 25.90 10.45
C PRO A 94 -19.56 25.19 9.52
N TYR A 95 -20.06 24.58 8.46
CA TYR A 95 -19.26 24.00 7.39
C TYR A 95 -19.91 24.14 6.03
N ILE A 96 -19.09 24.03 4.99
CA ILE A 96 -19.53 23.91 3.61
C ILE A 96 -18.96 22.65 2.99
N ASP A 97 -19.67 22.06 2.02
CA ASP A 97 -19.16 21.05 1.10
C ASP A 97 -18.97 21.69 -0.27
N VAL A 98 -17.73 21.83 -0.69
CA VAL A 98 -17.34 22.36 -2.01
C VAL A 98 -17.05 21.19 -2.93
N LEU A 99 -17.81 21.10 -3.99
CA LEU A 99 -17.70 20.11 -5.04
C LEU A 99 -16.95 20.68 -6.24
N PHE A 100 -15.86 20.03 -6.63
CA PHE A 100 -15.15 20.23 -7.90
C PHE A 100 -15.50 19.10 -8.85
N THR A 101 -15.98 19.43 -10.06
CA THR A 101 -16.41 18.46 -11.06
C THR A 101 -15.36 18.30 -12.16
N ALA A 102 -14.99 17.05 -12.46
CA ALA A 102 -14.24 16.62 -13.63
C ALA A 102 -15.08 15.63 -14.47
N ALA A 103 -14.60 15.25 -15.65
CA ALA A 103 -15.27 14.25 -16.48
C ALA A 103 -15.30 12.86 -15.80
N GLU A 104 -14.28 12.56 -15.00
CA GLU A 104 -14.09 11.27 -14.32
C GLU A 104 -14.88 11.16 -13.03
N GLY A 105 -15.22 12.28 -12.37
CA GLY A 105 -15.93 12.29 -11.12
C GLY A 105 -15.80 13.61 -10.35
N ASP A 106 -16.31 13.58 -9.14
CA ASP A 106 -16.44 14.74 -8.28
C ASP A 106 -15.51 14.65 -7.07
N MET A 107 -14.70 15.70 -6.85
CA MET A 107 -13.87 15.86 -5.65
C MET A 107 -14.53 16.81 -4.69
N HIS A 108 -14.81 16.35 -3.50
CA HIS A 108 -15.41 17.12 -2.42
C HIS A 108 -14.38 17.60 -1.41
N TRP A 109 -14.55 18.85 -0.97
CA TRP A 109 -13.80 19.48 0.10
C TRP A 109 -14.79 19.98 1.16
N VAL A 110 -14.86 19.26 2.29
CA VAL A 110 -15.72 19.68 3.40
C VAL A 110 -14.89 20.50 4.37
N ILE A 111 -15.23 21.78 4.47
CA ILE A 111 -14.45 22.81 5.16
C ILE A 111 -15.25 23.31 6.35
N PHE A 112 -14.76 23.09 7.55
CA PHE A 112 -15.34 23.62 8.80
C PHE A 112 -14.71 24.94 9.19
N ALA A 113 -15.50 25.81 9.82
CA ALA A 113 -14.97 27.05 10.40
C ALA A 113 -13.91 26.75 11.48
N GLY A 114 -12.78 27.45 11.43
CA GLY A 114 -11.69 27.29 12.39
C GLY A 114 -10.89 25.99 12.25
N GLN A 115 -11.25 25.08 11.36
CA GLN A 115 -10.51 23.82 11.17
C GLN A 115 -9.24 24.04 10.38
N HIS A 116 -8.15 23.46 10.84
CA HIS A 116 -6.84 23.49 10.20
C HIS A 116 -6.74 22.42 9.11
N GLY A 117 -7.42 22.62 7.98
CA GLY A 117 -7.49 21.69 6.87
C GLY A 117 -8.93 21.39 6.44
N ALA A 118 -9.12 20.31 5.70
CA ALA A 118 -10.42 19.91 5.18
C ALA A 118 -10.58 18.39 5.09
N TYR A 119 -11.80 17.91 5.24
CA TYR A 119 -12.11 16.54 4.82
C TYR A 119 -12.26 16.49 3.31
N GLN A 120 -11.81 15.40 2.76
CA GLN A 120 -11.83 15.17 1.31
C GLN A 120 -12.44 13.80 1.01
N TYR A 121 -13.24 13.73 -0.05
CA TYR A 121 -13.69 12.47 -0.63
C TYR A 121 -13.93 12.62 -2.13
N PHE A 122 -13.87 11.51 -2.85
CA PHE A 122 -14.09 11.47 -4.29
C PHE A 122 -15.24 10.54 -4.64
N VAL A 123 -16.10 10.97 -5.55
CA VAL A 123 -17.24 10.19 -6.07
C VAL A 123 -16.99 9.90 -7.55
N ASN A 124 -16.95 8.62 -7.91
CA ASN A 124 -16.76 8.19 -9.30
C ASN A 124 -17.97 8.46 -10.17
N HIS A 125 -17.71 8.88 -11.42
CA HIS A 125 -18.70 8.88 -12.50
C HIS A 125 -18.22 8.04 -13.68
N ALA A 126 -17.03 8.32 -14.18
CA ALA A 126 -16.53 7.71 -15.41
C ALA A 126 -15.01 7.54 -15.40
N LEU A 127 -14.43 7.18 -14.25
CA LEU A 127 -13.02 6.81 -14.21
C LEU A 127 -12.76 5.66 -15.18
N PRO A 128 -11.72 5.74 -16.00
CA PRO A 128 -11.34 4.65 -16.87
C PRO A 128 -10.80 3.47 -16.04
N THR A 129 -10.49 2.36 -16.69
CA THR A 129 -9.77 1.25 -16.06
C THR A 129 -8.49 1.76 -15.40
N LEU A 130 -8.33 1.50 -14.10
CA LEU A 130 -7.26 2.10 -13.28
C LEU A 130 -6.18 1.10 -12.89
N GLY A 131 -4.92 1.58 -12.91
CA GLY A 131 -3.82 1.00 -12.17
C GLY A 131 -3.61 1.69 -10.82
N GLU A 132 -3.54 3.01 -10.82
CA GLU A 132 -3.46 3.82 -9.61
C GLU A 132 -4.44 4.99 -9.69
N PHE A 133 -4.95 5.39 -8.53
CA PHE A 133 -5.74 6.60 -8.35
C PHE A 133 -5.34 7.27 -7.04
N ARG A 134 -4.94 8.54 -7.10
CA ARG A 134 -4.33 9.25 -5.98
C ARG A 134 -4.69 10.72 -5.94
N THR A 135 -4.69 11.27 -4.72
CA THR A 135 -4.60 12.70 -4.46
C THR A 135 -3.28 13.00 -3.79
N LEU A 136 -2.66 14.09 -4.13
CA LEU A 136 -1.35 14.43 -3.58
C LEU A 136 -1.10 15.93 -3.51
N TRP A 137 -0.20 16.29 -2.59
CA TRP A 137 0.41 17.60 -2.48
C TRP A 137 1.88 17.54 -2.90
N ARG A 138 2.30 18.52 -3.67
CA ARG A 138 3.70 18.87 -3.89
C ARG A 138 3.90 20.24 -3.27
N LEU A 139 4.70 20.30 -2.22
CA LEU A 139 4.85 21.44 -1.33
C LEU A 139 6.29 21.97 -1.35
N ASP A 140 6.46 23.20 -0.87
CA ASP A 140 7.77 23.83 -0.77
C ASP A 140 8.73 23.02 0.12
N ASN A 141 9.89 22.71 -0.41
CA ASN A 141 10.86 21.83 0.25
C ASN A 141 11.61 22.50 1.41
N THR A 142 11.64 23.82 1.46
CA THR A 142 12.27 24.56 2.56
C THR A 142 11.33 24.67 3.75
N THR A 143 10.04 24.75 3.48
CA THR A 143 8.99 24.73 4.50
C THR A 143 8.82 23.31 5.08
N PHE A 144 8.95 22.27 4.23
CA PHE A 144 8.73 20.87 4.58
C PHE A 144 9.96 19.99 4.29
N PRO A 145 11.04 20.14 5.08
CA PRO A 145 12.26 19.34 4.88
C PRO A 145 12.14 17.88 5.29
N ASN A 146 11.16 17.54 6.13
CA ASN A 146 11.01 16.21 6.73
C ASN A 146 9.77 15.47 6.23
N GLY A 147 9.81 14.16 6.31
CA GLY A 147 8.67 13.27 6.09
C GLY A 147 8.43 12.33 7.26
N ARG A 148 7.18 11.90 7.44
CA ARG A 148 6.80 10.93 8.46
C ARG A 148 5.77 9.94 7.91
N THR A 149 6.02 8.65 8.16
CA THR A 149 5.08 7.54 8.05
C THR A 149 5.03 6.77 9.38
N VAL A 150 4.20 5.77 9.52
CA VAL A 150 4.19 4.93 10.75
C VAL A 150 5.50 4.17 10.96
N THR A 151 6.28 3.94 9.88
CA THR A 151 7.53 3.16 9.94
C THR A 151 8.80 3.99 9.80
N LYS A 152 8.70 5.24 9.35
CA LYS A 152 9.88 6.11 9.10
C LYS A 152 9.57 7.56 9.42
N ASP A 153 10.53 8.26 10.03
CA ASP A 153 10.45 9.66 10.40
C ASP A 153 11.84 10.30 10.25
N GLY A 154 11.94 11.42 9.56
CA GLY A 154 13.21 12.13 9.39
C GLY A 154 13.27 13.01 8.16
N VAL A 155 14.49 13.47 7.86
CA VAL A 155 14.78 14.38 6.76
C VAL A 155 14.57 13.69 5.43
N LEU A 156 13.85 14.34 4.52
CA LEU A 156 13.78 13.95 3.10
C LEU A 156 15.10 14.31 2.43
N PRO A 157 15.70 13.45 1.60
CA PRO A 157 16.97 13.71 0.95
C PRO A 157 16.94 15.05 0.19
N PRO A 158 17.98 15.91 0.31
CA PRO A 158 18.03 17.17 -0.42
C PRO A 158 18.25 16.92 -1.92
N LEU A 159 17.72 17.82 -2.77
CA LEU A 159 17.81 17.68 -4.24
C LEU A 159 19.27 17.56 -4.72
N SER A 160 20.22 18.17 -4.03
CA SER A 160 21.65 18.11 -4.35
C SER A 160 22.27 16.72 -4.27
N GLU A 161 21.61 15.75 -3.65
CA GLU A 161 22.08 14.37 -3.57
C GLU A 161 21.62 13.48 -4.75
N TYR A 162 20.64 13.94 -5.53
CA TYR A 162 20.13 13.21 -6.71
C TYR A 162 21.01 13.46 -7.94
N LEU A 163 22.29 13.10 -7.86
CA LEU A 163 23.25 13.34 -8.91
C LEU A 163 23.03 12.38 -10.09
N PRO A 164 22.86 12.88 -11.34
CA PRO A 164 22.58 12.03 -12.50
C PRO A 164 23.58 10.88 -12.71
N GLN A 165 24.87 11.13 -12.46
CA GLN A 165 25.94 10.13 -12.60
C GLN A 165 25.87 9.01 -11.55
N ASN A 166 25.16 9.23 -10.46
CA ASN A 166 24.98 8.26 -9.37
C ASN A 166 23.68 7.47 -9.50
N LYS A 167 22.88 7.72 -10.54
CA LYS A 167 21.61 7.02 -10.74
C LYS A 167 21.84 5.55 -11.03
N ILE A 168 21.26 4.66 -10.22
CA ILE A 168 21.36 3.20 -10.35
C ILE A 168 20.23 2.67 -11.23
N GLN A 169 19.00 3.11 -10.93
CA GLN A 169 17.78 2.75 -11.65
C GLN A 169 16.66 3.73 -11.32
N ASP A 170 15.42 3.40 -11.66
CA ASP A 170 14.24 4.22 -11.38
C ASP A 170 14.24 4.76 -9.95
N GLU A 171 14.22 6.10 -9.82
CA GLU A 171 14.13 6.85 -8.55
C GLU A 171 15.09 6.34 -7.44
N THR A 172 16.26 5.83 -7.83
CA THR A 172 17.27 5.28 -6.92
C THR A 172 18.68 5.70 -7.31
N TRP A 173 19.43 6.24 -6.37
CA TRP A 173 20.78 6.77 -6.52
C TRP A 173 21.74 6.23 -5.47
N LEU A 174 23.00 6.05 -5.83
CA LEU A 174 24.07 5.89 -4.86
C LEU A 174 24.26 7.22 -4.12
N ALA A 175 24.23 7.19 -2.81
CA ALA A 175 24.41 8.38 -1.98
C ALA A 175 25.83 8.96 -2.08
N PRO A 176 26.05 10.23 -1.67
CA PRO A 176 27.38 10.86 -1.72
C PRO A 176 28.45 10.16 -0.90
N ASP A 177 28.08 9.34 0.08
CA ASP A 177 29.03 8.52 0.87
C ASP A 177 29.62 7.34 0.09
N GLY A 178 29.11 7.07 -1.13
CA GLY A 178 29.54 5.98 -2.00
C GLY A 178 29.19 4.58 -1.49
N LYS A 179 28.31 4.45 -0.52
CA LYS A 179 27.93 3.18 0.15
C LYS A 179 26.46 3.00 0.34
N SER A 180 25.76 4.02 0.82
CA SER A 180 24.31 3.98 1.02
C SER A 180 23.59 4.40 -0.25
N TYR A 181 22.27 4.25 -0.25
CA TYR A 181 21.43 4.56 -1.39
C TYR A 181 20.30 5.49 -0.98
N ILE A 182 19.88 6.31 -1.93
CA ILE A 182 18.74 7.20 -1.83
C ILE A 182 17.69 6.70 -2.79
N THR A 183 16.51 6.39 -2.27
CA THR A 183 15.36 6.05 -3.09
C THR A 183 14.07 6.59 -2.46
N LYS A 184 13.15 7.09 -3.30
CA LYS A 184 11.82 7.48 -2.81
C LYS A 184 11.08 6.30 -2.19
N TYR A 185 11.38 5.09 -2.63
CA TYR A 185 10.72 3.86 -2.16
C TYR A 185 11.04 3.50 -0.70
N ASP A 186 12.07 4.07 -0.10
CA ASP A 186 12.33 3.95 1.35
C ASP A 186 11.32 4.71 2.21
N TRP A 187 10.38 5.42 1.59
CA TRP A 187 9.27 6.11 2.23
C TRP A 187 7.92 5.40 2.00
N THR A 188 7.98 4.15 1.57
CA THR A 188 6.80 3.29 1.52
C THR A 188 6.41 2.80 2.90
N SER A 189 5.14 2.54 3.09
CA SER A 189 4.63 1.98 4.34
C SER A 189 3.33 1.23 4.13
N TRP A 190 2.90 0.48 5.14
CA TRP A 190 1.65 -0.25 5.14
C TRP A 190 0.46 0.70 5.19
N SER A 191 -0.37 0.74 4.15
CA SER A 191 -1.50 1.66 4.05
C SER A 191 -2.48 1.49 5.21
N ARG A 192 -2.71 0.24 5.64
CA ARG A 192 -3.68 -0.05 6.70
C ARG A 192 -3.15 0.18 8.11
N ALA A 193 -1.83 0.29 8.28
CA ALA A 193 -1.19 0.56 9.57
C ALA A 193 -1.04 2.06 9.87
N GLN A 194 -1.28 2.96 8.89
CA GLN A 194 -1.09 4.39 9.10
C GLN A 194 -2.07 4.93 10.14
N ASP A 195 -1.54 5.68 11.10
CA ASP A 195 -2.27 6.58 12.00
C ASP A 195 -2.42 7.96 11.36
N PHE A 196 -1.31 8.58 10.96
CA PHE A 196 -1.19 9.77 10.13
C PHE A 196 0.14 9.73 9.40
N PHE A 197 0.24 10.43 8.29
CA PHE A 197 1.50 10.56 7.55
C PHE A 197 1.52 11.89 6.78
N GLY A 198 2.71 12.37 6.46
CA GLY A 198 2.83 13.64 5.74
C GLY A 198 4.23 14.22 5.81
N VAL A 199 4.32 15.50 5.50
CA VAL A 199 5.57 16.27 5.46
C VAL A 199 5.52 17.42 6.48
N TYR A 200 6.68 17.77 7.06
CA TYR A 200 6.72 18.76 8.11
C TYR A 200 8.08 19.49 8.19
N GLY A 201 8.06 20.63 8.83
CA GLY A 201 9.21 21.41 9.26
C GLY A 201 8.98 21.96 10.66
N ASP A 202 9.80 22.93 11.07
CA ASP A 202 9.78 23.49 12.43
C ASP A 202 8.53 24.35 12.74
N LYS A 203 7.82 24.83 11.71
CA LYS A 203 6.70 25.76 11.85
C LYS A 203 5.42 25.32 11.14
N PHE A 204 5.52 24.33 10.28
CA PHE A 204 4.42 23.88 9.42
C PHE A 204 4.43 22.37 9.28
N GLY A 205 3.24 21.76 9.33
CA GLY A 205 3.01 20.36 9.04
C GLY A 205 1.80 20.20 8.14
N SER A 206 1.88 19.26 7.20
CA SER A 206 0.79 18.85 6.31
C SER A 206 0.64 17.33 6.40
N TRP A 207 -0.56 16.87 6.78
CA TRP A 207 -0.79 15.50 7.19
C TRP A 207 -2.02 14.90 6.52
N TYR A 208 -1.97 13.64 6.17
CA TYR A 208 -3.15 12.83 5.88
C TYR A 208 -3.50 11.95 7.08
N ILE A 209 -4.77 11.97 7.46
CA ILE A 209 -5.36 11.16 8.53
C ILE A 209 -6.54 10.40 7.92
N ASN A 210 -6.42 9.08 7.82
CA ASN A 210 -7.36 8.22 7.12
C ASN A 210 -7.97 7.19 8.08
N PRO A 211 -8.97 7.55 8.90
CA PRO A 211 -9.57 6.64 9.86
C PRO A 211 -10.41 5.55 9.17
N GLY A 212 -11.20 5.93 8.17
CA GLY A 212 -11.90 4.99 7.29
C GLY A 212 -10.97 4.44 6.23
N LYS A 213 -10.67 3.16 6.28
CA LYS A 213 -9.79 2.48 5.31
C LYS A 213 -10.56 1.52 4.41
N ASP A 214 -11.88 1.58 4.45
CA ASP A 214 -12.78 0.72 3.70
C ASP A 214 -12.72 0.93 2.19
N TYR A 215 -12.31 2.10 1.74
CA TYR A 215 -12.14 2.41 0.32
C TYR A 215 -10.78 2.00 -0.27
N TYR A 216 -9.76 1.75 0.55
CA TYR A 216 -8.48 1.25 0.05
C TYR A 216 -8.63 -0.19 -0.44
N ASN A 217 -8.31 -0.46 -1.70
CA ASN A 217 -8.11 -1.83 -2.16
C ASN A 217 -6.89 -2.46 -1.46
N GLY A 218 -6.74 -3.77 -1.61
CA GLY A 218 -5.63 -4.50 -1.00
C GLY A 218 -5.91 -4.97 0.43
N ASN A 219 -5.16 -5.98 0.82
CA ASN A 219 -5.22 -6.64 2.12
C ASN A 219 -4.26 -6.01 3.14
N HIS A 220 -3.91 -6.74 4.20
CA HIS A 220 -2.98 -6.30 5.25
C HIS A 220 -1.60 -5.93 4.71
N ALA A 221 -1.15 -6.61 3.66
CA ALA A 221 0.17 -6.44 3.05
C ALA A 221 0.27 -5.29 2.03
N LYS A 222 -0.82 -4.51 1.83
CA LYS A 222 -0.77 -3.37 0.92
C LYS A 222 0.21 -2.32 1.41
N GLN A 223 1.22 -2.05 0.60
CA GLN A 223 2.18 -0.98 0.79
C GLN A 223 1.94 0.13 -0.22
N GLU A 224 2.23 1.37 0.19
CA GLU A 224 2.20 2.52 -0.71
C GLU A 224 3.33 3.49 -0.41
N LEU A 225 3.70 4.24 -1.44
CA LEU A 225 4.54 5.41 -1.30
C LEU A 225 3.73 6.52 -0.63
N MET A 226 4.15 6.95 0.55
CA MET A 226 3.41 7.91 1.38
C MET A 226 3.96 9.32 1.23
N VAL A 227 5.27 9.47 1.32
CA VAL A 227 5.96 10.76 1.22
C VAL A 227 7.28 10.55 0.48
N HIS A 228 7.80 11.60 -0.14
CA HIS A 228 9.15 11.58 -0.71
C HIS A 228 9.63 12.99 -1.09
N ARG A 229 10.91 13.08 -1.45
CA ARG A 229 11.46 14.20 -2.22
C ARG A 229 11.31 13.89 -3.70
N GLU A 230 10.71 14.81 -4.46
CA GLU A 230 10.71 14.68 -5.92
C GLU A 230 12.10 14.93 -6.48
N SER A 231 12.64 13.96 -7.21
CA SER A 231 14.02 14.01 -7.70
C SER A 231 14.27 15.06 -8.78
N ALA A 232 13.23 15.44 -9.51
CA ALA A 232 13.35 16.39 -10.63
C ALA A 232 13.21 17.86 -10.19
N SER A 233 12.34 18.16 -9.24
CA SER A 233 12.01 19.53 -8.82
C SER A 233 12.41 19.83 -7.38
N GLY A 234 12.63 18.82 -6.56
CA GLY A 234 12.92 18.98 -5.15
C GLY A 234 11.70 19.16 -4.26
N ASP A 235 10.49 19.10 -4.79
CA ASP A 235 9.26 19.27 -4.01
C ASP A 235 9.17 18.26 -2.87
N ALA A 236 8.63 18.66 -1.73
CA ALA A 236 8.19 17.77 -0.69
C ALA A 236 6.83 17.20 -1.08
N VAL A 237 6.76 15.88 -1.32
CA VAL A 237 5.57 15.21 -1.82
C VAL A 237 4.95 14.37 -0.73
N GLN A 238 3.62 14.49 -0.58
CA GLN A 238 2.80 13.56 0.20
C GLN A 238 1.67 13.02 -0.67
N LEU A 239 1.47 11.70 -0.65
CA LEU A 239 0.50 11.03 -1.49
C LEU A 239 -0.55 10.31 -0.64
N ASN A 240 -1.81 10.46 -1.01
CA ASN A 240 -2.87 9.56 -0.58
C ASN A 240 -3.26 8.67 -1.76
N MET A 241 -2.78 7.44 -1.76
CA MET A 241 -3.10 6.43 -2.77
C MET A 241 -4.46 5.82 -2.45
N ILE A 242 -5.50 6.33 -3.08
CA ILE A 242 -6.89 5.96 -2.77
C ILE A 242 -7.35 4.69 -3.47
N HIS A 243 -6.72 4.31 -4.59
CA HIS A 243 -6.90 3.01 -5.22
C HIS A 243 -5.69 2.59 -6.03
N GLY A 244 -5.55 1.28 -6.26
CA GLY A 244 -4.41 0.71 -6.99
C GLY A 244 -3.13 0.74 -6.16
N THR A 245 -2.01 0.79 -6.84
CA THR A 245 -0.70 0.92 -6.19
C THR A 245 0.31 1.59 -7.10
N HIS A 246 1.17 2.43 -6.52
CA HIS A 246 2.29 3.05 -7.23
C HIS A 246 3.31 2.02 -7.76
N PHE A 247 3.31 0.82 -7.18
CA PHE A 247 4.25 -0.24 -7.58
C PHE A 247 3.80 -0.98 -8.83
N MET A 248 2.51 -0.91 -9.16
CA MET A 248 1.92 -1.56 -10.32
C MET A 248 0.77 -0.70 -10.85
N VAL A 249 1.09 0.13 -11.84
CA VAL A 249 0.19 1.18 -12.36
C VAL A 249 -0.77 0.71 -13.44
N SER A 250 -0.89 -0.58 -13.68
CA SER A 250 -1.82 -1.15 -14.66
C SER A 250 -2.71 -2.21 -14.02
N SER A 251 -4.01 -2.04 -14.12
CA SER A 251 -5.01 -3.03 -13.72
C SER A 251 -6.18 -3.04 -14.70
N SER A 252 -7.11 -3.95 -14.48
CA SER A 252 -8.38 -4.00 -15.22
C SER A 252 -9.58 -3.63 -14.34
N ASP A 253 -9.35 -2.83 -13.29
CA ASP A 253 -10.39 -2.45 -12.34
C ASP A 253 -11.40 -1.53 -12.98
N VAL A 254 -12.67 -1.84 -12.76
CA VAL A 254 -13.81 -1.04 -13.20
C VAL A 254 -14.64 -0.71 -11.97
N PHE A 255 -15.05 0.53 -11.86
CA PHE A 255 -15.79 1.02 -10.69
C PHE A 255 -17.21 1.38 -11.05
N PRO A 256 -18.19 1.09 -10.19
CA PRO A 256 -19.54 1.56 -10.40
C PRO A 256 -19.62 3.10 -10.29
N ASP A 257 -20.53 3.70 -11.05
CA ASP A 257 -20.93 5.09 -10.83
C ASP A 257 -21.42 5.30 -9.41
N GLY A 258 -21.06 6.40 -8.80
CA GLY A 258 -21.38 6.72 -7.41
C GLY A 258 -20.46 6.05 -6.37
N LYS A 259 -19.46 5.23 -6.76
CA LYS A 259 -18.50 4.70 -5.78
C LYS A 259 -17.76 5.85 -5.10
N MET A 260 -17.77 5.87 -3.78
CA MET A 260 -17.10 6.87 -2.96
C MET A 260 -15.78 6.35 -2.40
N TRP A 261 -14.71 7.13 -2.53
CA TRP A 261 -13.45 6.96 -1.80
C TRP A 261 -13.31 8.07 -0.76
N GLY A 262 -13.06 7.71 0.49
CA GLY A 262 -13.01 8.63 1.62
C GLY A 262 -14.24 8.50 2.53
N PRO A 263 -14.45 9.50 3.41
CA PRO A 263 -13.62 10.70 3.63
C PRO A 263 -12.32 10.43 4.38
N TRP A 264 -11.33 11.26 4.13
CA TRP A 264 -10.11 11.41 4.92
C TRP A 264 -9.94 12.88 5.31
N LEU A 265 -9.19 13.14 6.39
CA LEU A 265 -8.80 14.50 6.77
C LEU A 265 -7.41 14.81 6.20
N TRP A 266 -7.30 15.89 5.43
CA TRP A 266 -6.06 16.60 5.20
C TRP A 266 -5.93 17.70 6.26
N TYR A 267 -4.86 17.64 7.07
CA TYR A 267 -4.68 18.44 8.28
C TYR A 267 -3.41 19.27 8.25
N LEU A 268 -3.48 20.52 8.66
CA LEU A 268 -2.37 21.45 8.79
C LEU A 268 -2.11 21.78 10.26
N ASN A 269 -0.85 21.94 10.63
CA ASN A 269 -0.48 22.41 11.95
C ASN A 269 0.87 23.17 11.95
N ASP A 270 1.44 23.40 13.12
CA ASP A 270 2.72 24.07 13.33
C ASP A 270 3.96 23.16 13.19
N GLY A 271 3.82 21.99 12.57
CA GLY A 271 4.87 20.96 12.45
C GLY A 271 4.89 19.96 13.60
N SER A 272 4.01 20.11 14.57
CA SER A 272 3.94 19.24 15.75
C SER A 272 3.37 17.84 15.40
N LYS A 273 4.19 16.82 15.51
CA LYS A 273 3.77 15.40 15.36
C LYS A 273 2.86 14.96 16.51
N SER A 274 3.04 15.49 17.71
CA SER A 274 2.17 15.15 18.85
C SER A 274 0.77 15.73 18.69
N ASP A 275 0.63 16.90 18.09
CA ASP A 275 -0.65 17.49 17.74
C ASP A 275 -1.34 16.67 16.62
N ALA A 276 -0.62 16.33 15.55
CA ALA A 276 -1.15 15.45 14.49
C ALA A 276 -1.57 14.09 15.03
N ALA A 277 -0.84 13.52 15.99
CA ALA A 277 -1.21 12.27 16.66
C ALA A 277 -2.48 12.41 17.51
N ALA A 278 -2.67 13.54 18.18
CA ALA A 278 -3.88 13.83 18.95
C ALA A 278 -5.09 14.00 18.02
N GLN A 279 -4.93 14.75 16.92
CA GLN A 279 -5.96 14.87 15.89
C GLN A 279 -6.32 13.51 15.28
N SER A 280 -5.33 12.70 14.97
CA SER A 280 -5.54 11.34 14.44
C SER A 280 -6.42 10.50 15.39
N LYS A 281 -6.15 10.51 16.70
CA LYS A 281 -6.97 9.80 17.69
C LYS A 281 -8.41 10.29 17.70
N THR A 282 -8.61 11.60 17.57
CA THR A 282 -9.95 12.22 17.49
C THR A 282 -10.68 11.74 16.24
N GLU A 283 -10.02 11.72 15.09
CA GLU A 283 -10.59 11.28 13.82
C GLU A 283 -10.97 9.80 13.86
N PHE A 284 -10.10 8.92 14.37
CA PHE A 284 -10.39 7.50 14.51
C PHE A 284 -11.57 7.21 15.46
N ALA A 285 -11.75 8.03 16.50
CA ALA A 285 -12.87 7.92 17.41
C ALA A 285 -14.19 8.47 16.85
N SER A 286 -14.12 9.38 15.87
CA SER A 286 -15.27 10.04 15.27
C SER A 286 -15.79 9.36 14.00
N TRP A 287 -15.00 8.45 13.44
CA TRP A 287 -15.39 7.70 12.24
C TRP A 287 -16.34 6.54 12.57
N PRO A 288 -17.40 6.27 11.76
CA PRO A 288 -17.85 6.98 10.54
C PRO A 288 -18.44 8.36 10.84
N TYR A 289 -18.13 9.35 9.99
CA TYR A 289 -18.46 10.76 10.22
C TYR A 289 -19.97 11.06 10.12
N PRO A 290 -20.64 11.48 11.21
CA PRO A 290 -22.09 11.73 11.20
C PRO A 290 -22.52 12.94 10.34
N TRP A 291 -21.60 13.88 10.07
CA TRP A 291 -21.88 15.08 9.27
C TRP A 291 -21.97 14.79 7.76
N LEU A 292 -21.43 13.67 7.28
CA LEU A 292 -21.55 13.29 5.88
C LEU A 292 -22.96 12.79 5.59
N ASP A 293 -23.68 13.51 4.73
CA ASP A 293 -25.06 13.22 4.39
C ASP A 293 -25.14 12.28 3.17
N ASP A 294 -24.80 11.01 3.40
CA ASP A 294 -24.85 9.96 2.40
C ASP A 294 -25.42 8.66 3.02
N GLU A 295 -26.57 8.23 2.54
CA GLU A 295 -27.25 7.06 3.08
C GLU A 295 -26.43 5.77 2.87
N ALA A 296 -25.77 5.61 1.72
CA ALA A 296 -24.95 4.45 1.41
C ALA A 296 -23.70 4.40 2.33
N TYR A 297 -23.11 5.56 2.64
CA TYR A 297 -22.01 5.67 3.58
C TYR A 297 -22.40 5.23 4.99
N HIS A 298 -23.61 5.58 5.45
CA HIS A 298 -24.12 5.23 6.76
C HIS A 298 -24.80 3.85 6.82
N SER A 299 -25.05 3.23 5.67
CA SER A 299 -25.64 1.89 5.61
C SER A 299 -24.58 0.85 5.93
N ARG A 300 -24.47 0.47 7.21
CA ARG A 300 -23.40 -0.41 7.72
C ARG A 300 -23.97 -1.51 8.61
N GLY A 301 -23.26 -2.64 8.64
CA GLY A 301 -23.47 -3.76 9.54
C GLY A 301 -22.14 -4.21 10.13
N SER A 302 -22.08 -5.41 10.67
CA SER A 302 -20.84 -6.03 11.15
C SER A 302 -20.74 -7.49 10.72
N VAL A 303 -19.51 -8.00 10.67
CA VAL A 303 -19.23 -9.42 10.39
C VAL A 303 -18.40 -9.99 11.53
N SER A 304 -18.75 -11.17 12.02
CA SER A 304 -18.02 -11.87 13.07
C SER A 304 -18.00 -13.36 12.85
N GLY A 305 -17.02 -14.05 13.44
CA GLY A 305 -16.92 -15.50 13.36
C GLY A 305 -15.80 -16.04 14.25
N LYS A 306 -15.67 -17.35 14.29
CA LYS A 306 -14.59 -18.05 14.98
C LYS A 306 -13.95 -19.07 14.06
N LEU A 307 -12.65 -18.99 13.86
CA LEU A 307 -11.84 -19.86 13.02
C LEU A 307 -11.17 -20.94 13.86
N VAL A 308 -11.38 -22.20 13.51
CA VAL A 308 -10.78 -23.36 14.14
C VAL A 308 -10.10 -24.20 13.06
N LEU A 309 -8.84 -24.55 13.27
CA LEU A 309 -8.10 -25.42 12.35
C LEU A 309 -8.64 -26.84 12.44
N SER A 310 -8.60 -27.59 11.35
CA SER A 310 -9.07 -28.99 11.31
C SER A 310 -8.27 -29.94 12.22
N ASP A 311 -7.12 -29.52 12.73
CA ASP A 311 -6.33 -30.24 13.73
C ASP A 311 -6.70 -29.86 15.19
N GLY A 312 -7.73 -29.02 15.38
CA GLY A 312 -8.27 -28.61 16.67
C GLY A 312 -7.62 -27.35 17.27
N ARG A 313 -6.54 -26.82 16.67
CA ARG A 313 -5.94 -25.54 17.12
C ARG A 313 -6.85 -24.35 16.81
N PRO A 314 -6.91 -23.31 17.64
CA PRO A 314 -7.51 -22.04 17.25
C PRO A 314 -6.66 -21.38 16.17
N ALA A 315 -7.28 -20.72 15.20
CA ALA A 315 -6.58 -19.91 14.19
C ALA A 315 -6.13 -18.55 14.78
N SER A 316 -5.31 -18.62 15.82
CA SER A 316 -4.84 -17.47 16.58
C SER A 316 -4.02 -16.52 15.71
N ASN A 317 -4.34 -15.24 15.75
CA ASN A 317 -3.69 -14.18 14.99
C ASN A 317 -3.81 -14.33 13.45
N ALA A 318 -4.74 -15.14 12.95
CA ALA A 318 -4.97 -15.26 11.52
C ALA A 318 -5.35 -13.90 10.89
N ALA A 319 -4.80 -13.60 9.73
CA ALA A 319 -5.19 -12.44 8.95
C ALA A 319 -6.55 -12.71 8.28
N VAL A 320 -7.51 -11.81 8.48
CA VAL A 320 -8.87 -11.90 7.95
C VAL A 320 -9.12 -10.71 7.03
N PHE A 321 -9.41 -10.98 5.78
CA PHE A 321 -9.68 -9.99 4.74
C PHE A 321 -11.08 -10.16 4.16
N LEU A 322 -11.84 -9.07 4.10
CA LEU A 322 -13.16 -9.00 3.48
C LEU A 322 -13.05 -8.09 2.25
N GLY A 323 -13.40 -8.61 1.07
CA GLY A 323 -13.27 -7.90 -0.20
C GLY A 323 -14.31 -8.34 -1.22
N ASP A 324 -13.99 -8.23 -2.51
CA ASP A 324 -14.90 -8.61 -3.58
C ASP A 324 -15.30 -10.08 -3.51
N VAL A 325 -16.53 -10.39 -3.98
CA VAL A 325 -17.07 -11.76 -4.04
C VAL A 325 -16.12 -12.69 -4.81
N LEU A 326 -15.96 -13.91 -4.31
CA LEU A 326 -15.09 -14.92 -4.89
C LEU A 326 -15.87 -15.91 -5.79
N PRO A 327 -15.22 -16.62 -6.71
CA PRO A 327 -13.81 -16.48 -7.05
C PRO A 327 -13.55 -15.19 -7.82
N SER A 328 -12.54 -14.43 -7.39
CA SER A 328 -12.08 -13.27 -8.14
C SER A 328 -10.83 -13.64 -8.95
N PRO A 329 -10.77 -13.32 -10.25
CA PRO A 329 -9.55 -13.49 -11.04
C PRO A 329 -8.47 -12.48 -10.64
N LYS A 330 -8.82 -11.52 -9.79
CA LYS A 330 -7.96 -10.42 -9.36
C LYS A 330 -7.33 -10.71 -8.01
N THR A 331 -6.13 -10.20 -7.81
CA THR A 331 -5.50 -10.15 -6.48
C THR A 331 -6.21 -9.11 -5.61
N ALA A 332 -5.99 -9.14 -4.30
CA ALA A 332 -6.54 -8.13 -3.39
C ALA A 332 -6.14 -6.69 -3.80
N LEU A 333 -4.99 -6.51 -4.46
CA LEU A 333 -4.54 -5.19 -4.96
C LEU A 333 -5.31 -4.70 -6.19
N ASP A 334 -5.88 -5.62 -6.96
CA ASP A 334 -6.63 -5.31 -8.18
C ASP A 334 -8.15 -5.25 -7.94
N MET A 335 -8.63 -5.61 -6.76
CA MET A 335 -10.04 -5.58 -6.43
C MET A 335 -10.56 -4.14 -6.42
N GLY A 336 -11.70 -3.89 -7.07
CA GLY A 336 -12.23 -2.55 -7.28
C GLY A 336 -13.73 -2.40 -7.06
N SER A 337 -14.49 -3.50 -6.98
CA SER A 337 -15.95 -3.45 -7.09
C SER A 337 -16.65 -3.03 -5.80
N THR A 338 -16.08 -3.36 -4.63
CA THR A 338 -16.70 -3.13 -3.33
C THR A 338 -15.83 -2.26 -2.40
N TYR A 339 -15.96 -2.50 -1.11
CA TYR A 339 -15.15 -1.94 -0.03
C TYR A 339 -14.37 -3.06 0.65
N TYR A 340 -13.30 -2.73 1.38
CA TYR A 340 -12.31 -3.70 1.82
C TYR A 340 -11.98 -3.51 3.29
N TYR A 341 -11.97 -4.61 4.03
CA TYR A 341 -11.76 -4.60 5.47
C TYR A 341 -10.72 -5.63 5.85
N THR A 342 -9.92 -5.29 6.85
CA THR A 342 -8.91 -6.17 7.42
C THR A 342 -9.04 -6.22 8.93
N THR A 343 -8.86 -7.40 9.49
CA THR A 343 -8.72 -7.59 10.94
C THR A 343 -7.84 -8.80 11.21
N TYR A 344 -7.51 -9.03 12.46
CA TYR A 344 -6.85 -10.25 12.91
C TYR A 344 -7.74 -11.00 13.88
N ALA A 345 -7.68 -12.33 13.82
CA ALA A 345 -8.33 -13.16 14.81
C ALA A 345 -7.60 -13.03 16.17
N ASP A 346 -8.35 -13.10 17.25
CA ASP A 346 -7.78 -13.13 18.60
C ASP A 346 -7.11 -14.48 18.93
N ALA A 347 -6.62 -14.65 20.16
CA ALA A 347 -5.97 -15.88 20.61
C ALA A 347 -6.89 -17.12 20.54
N SER A 348 -8.20 -16.94 20.55
CA SER A 348 -9.19 -18.01 20.44
C SER A 348 -9.60 -18.33 18.99
N GLY A 349 -9.09 -17.57 18.01
CA GLY A 349 -9.48 -17.63 16.61
C GLY A 349 -10.75 -16.82 16.30
N SER A 350 -11.28 -16.02 17.23
CA SER A 350 -12.46 -15.19 17.01
C SER A 350 -12.09 -13.87 16.34
N PHE A 351 -12.94 -13.38 15.44
CA PHE A 351 -12.75 -12.09 14.79
C PHE A 351 -14.05 -11.30 14.69
N THR A 352 -13.92 -9.98 14.61
CA THR A 352 -15.01 -9.05 14.34
C THR A 352 -14.54 -7.94 13.42
N ILE A 353 -15.35 -7.61 12.42
CA ILE A 353 -15.19 -6.48 11.52
C ILE A 353 -16.39 -5.58 11.71
N PRO A 354 -16.27 -4.45 12.44
CA PRO A 354 -17.34 -3.49 12.62
C PRO A 354 -17.49 -2.60 11.39
N ASP A 355 -18.58 -1.86 11.33
CA ASP A 355 -18.84 -0.75 10.41
C ASP A 355 -18.66 -1.10 8.92
N VAL A 356 -18.97 -2.35 8.54
CA VAL A 356 -18.93 -2.82 7.15
C VAL A 356 -20.10 -2.23 6.38
N ARG A 357 -19.83 -1.51 5.28
CA ARG A 357 -20.89 -1.02 4.37
C ARG A 357 -21.73 -2.18 3.85
N THR A 358 -23.02 -1.94 3.65
CA THR A 358 -23.92 -2.97 3.11
C THR A 358 -23.48 -3.41 1.72
N GLY A 359 -23.58 -4.71 1.45
CA GLY A 359 -23.15 -5.29 0.20
C GLY A 359 -22.89 -6.79 0.29
N SER A 360 -22.36 -7.34 -0.79
CA SER A 360 -21.91 -8.72 -0.87
C SER A 360 -20.39 -8.76 -0.92
N TYR A 361 -19.78 -9.62 -0.10
CA TYR A 361 -18.33 -9.69 0.08
C TYR A 361 -17.85 -11.15 0.06
N GLY A 362 -16.60 -11.34 -0.37
CA GLY A 362 -15.84 -12.56 -0.16
C GLY A 362 -14.97 -12.44 1.08
N LEU A 363 -14.79 -13.52 1.83
CA LEU A 363 -13.91 -13.59 3.00
C LEU A 363 -12.70 -14.45 2.66
N GLN A 364 -11.50 -13.97 2.94
CA GLN A 364 -10.25 -14.70 2.81
C GLN A 364 -9.47 -14.65 4.11
N VAL A 365 -8.87 -15.80 4.48
CA VAL A 365 -8.09 -15.92 5.73
C VAL A 365 -6.82 -16.70 5.45
N TRP A 366 -5.72 -16.25 6.02
CA TRP A 366 -4.42 -16.90 5.97
C TRP A 366 -3.67 -16.78 7.28
N SER A 367 -2.62 -17.56 7.44
CA SER A 367 -1.72 -17.46 8.59
C SER A 367 -1.04 -16.10 8.63
N ASN A 368 -0.87 -15.55 9.83
CA ASN A 368 -0.06 -14.38 10.08
C ASN A 368 1.07 -14.72 11.07
N GLY A 369 1.77 -15.84 10.79
CA GLY A 369 2.85 -16.32 11.62
C GLY A 369 2.41 -16.87 12.99
N SER A 370 3.24 -16.67 14.03
CA SER A 370 2.93 -17.07 15.41
C SER A 370 2.67 -18.59 15.58
N SER A 371 1.66 -18.98 16.37
CA SER A 371 1.32 -20.39 16.66
C SER A 371 0.76 -21.17 15.45
N ILE A 372 0.39 -20.47 14.39
CA ILE A 372 -0.13 -21.06 13.14
C ILE A 372 0.80 -20.83 11.96
N ARG A 373 2.05 -20.46 12.19
CA ARG A 373 3.09 -20.18 11.17
C ARG A 373 3.33 -21.31 10.17
N ASP A 374 2.89 -22.52 10.52
CA ASP A 374 2.99 -23.73 9.72
C ASP A 374 1.78 -23.98 8.82
N VAL A 375 0.72 -23.20 8.99
CA VAL A 375 -0.53 -23.36 8.24
C VAL A 375 -0.38 -22.68 6.89
N ARG A 376 -0.10 -23.46 5.86
CA ARG A 376 0.13 -23.01 4.48
C ARG A 376 -1.12 -23.00 3.59
N THR A 377 -2.24 -23.46 4.10
CA THR A 377 -3.53 -23.39 3.43
C THR A 377 -4.18 -22.04 3.70
N THR A 378 -5.15 -21.68 2.89
CA THR A 378 -6.02 -20.51 3.12
C THR A 378 -7.46 -20.99 3.34
N PHE A 379 -8.23 -20.19 4.07
CA PHE A 379 -9.66 -20.38 4.20
C PHE A 379 -10.38 -19.30 3.39
N ALA A 380 -11.50 -19.66 2.72
CA ALA A 380 -12.31 -18.70 2.00
C ALA A 380 -13.81 -19.00 2.13
N LEU A 381 -14.61 -17.95 2.12
CA LEU A 381 -16.04 -17.99 1.83
C LEU A 381 -16.28 -17.15 0.59
N ASP A 382 -16.94 -17.72 -0.41
CA ASP A 382 -17.09 -17.10 -1.72
C ASP A 382 -17.94 -15.84 -1.67
N SER A 383 -19.01 -15.86 -0.85
CA SER A 383 -19.90 -14.71 -0.69
C SER A 383 -20.58 -14.72 0.67
N LEU A 384 -20.72 -13.54 1.24
CA LEU A 384 -21.58 -13.26 2.39
C LEU A 384 -22.25 -11.89 2.23
N ALA A 385 -23.47 -11.74 2.72
CA ALA A 385 -24.22 -10.49 2.68
C ALA A 385 -24.08 -9.73 3.99
N VAL A 386 -23.87 -8.43 3.88
CA VAL A 386 -23.91 -7.49 5.02
C VAL A 386 -25.11 -6.57 4.82
N GLU A 387 -25.99 -6.52 5.83
CA GLU A 387 -27.21 -5.73 5.81
C GLU A 387 -27.15 -4.59 6.87
N LYS A 388 -27.83 -3.47 6.57
CA LYS A 388 -27.87 -2.28 7.44
C LYS A 388 -28.35 -2.63 8.85
N GLY A 389 -27.55 -2.27 9.85
CA GLY A 389 -27.85 -2.45 11.27
C GLY A 389 -27.81 -3.89 11.76
N LYS A 390 -27.38 -4.85 10.91
CA LYS A 390 -27.31 -6.26 11.30
C LYS A 390 -25.90 -6.72 11.63
N ALA A 391 -25.80 -7.65 12.58
CA ALA A 391 -24.59 -8.40 12.87
C ALA A 391 -24.65 -9.74 12.13
N THR A 392 -23.81 -9.91 11.08
CA THR A 392 -23.65 -11.17 10.37
C THR A 392 -22.68 -12.06 11.15
N ASN A 393 -23.23 -13.00 11.92
CA ASN A 393 -22.42 -13.97 12.68
C ASN A 393 -22.28 -15.26 11.88
N LEU A 394 -21.02 -15.58 11.47
CA LEU A 394 -20.69 -16.76 10.67
C LEU A 394 -20.55 -18.05 11.52
N GLY A 395 -20.66 -17.94 12.85
CA GLY A 395 -20.48 -19.07 13.77
C GLY A 395 -19.05 -19.59 13.79
N SER A 396 -18.92 -20.92 13.97
CA SER A 396 -17.61 -21.60 13.95
C SER A 396 -17.28 -22.10 12.56
N LEU A 397 -16.13 -21.65 12.03
CA LEU A 397 -15.63 -21.96 10.69
C LEU A 397 -14.43 -22.90 10.81
N THR A 398 -14.49 -24.05 10.13
CA THR A 398 -13.38 -25.00 10.13
C THR A 398 -12.44 -24.74 8.96
N TRP A 399 -11.19 -24.44 9.28
CA TRP A 399 -10.12 -24.21 8.31
C TRP A 399 -9.28 -25.47 8.14
N ALA A 400 -9.31 -26.08 6.95
CA ALA A 400 -8.58 -27.31 6.65
C ALA A 400 -7.07 -27.04 6.58
N VAL A 401 -6.28 -27.75 7.39
CA VAL A 401 -4.82 -27.74 7.35
C VAL A 401 -4.28 -28.94 6.58
N SER A 402 -3.04 -28.85 6.10
CA SER A 402 -2.37 -29.95 5.41
C SER A 402 -2.16 -31.14 6.37
N PRO A 403 -2.59 -32.34 5.98
CA PRO A 403 -2.33 -33.55 6.79
C PRO A 403 -0.92 -34.12 6.57
N LYS A 404 -0.13 -33.56 5.64
CA LYS A 404 1.22 -34.05 5.33
C LYS A 404 2.21 -33.73 6.45
N ARG A 405 3.15 -34.64 6.68
CA ARG A 405 4.24 -34.44 7.61
C ARG A 405 5.23 -33.42 7.06
N LYS A 406 5.49 -32.38 7.81
CA LYS A 406 6.49 -31.37 7.45
C LYS A 406 7.91 -31.91 7.70
N LEU A 407 8.76 -31.83 6.68
CA LEU A 407 10.19 -32.17 6.75
C LEU A 407 11.02 -30.98 7.20
N PHE A 408 10.74 -29.80 6.64
CA PHE A 408 11.32 -28.55 7.10
C PHE A 408 10.42 -27.35 6.76
N GLN A 409 10.70 -26.22 7.41
CA GLN A 409 10.16 -24.91 7.10
C GLN A 409 11.24 -23.86 7.34
N VAL A 410 11.39 -22.94 6.39
CA VAL A 410 12.23 -21.74 6.45
C VAL A 410 11.31 -20.54 6.31
N GLY A 411 11.30 -19.62 7.26
CA GLY A 411 10.34 -18.51 7.36
C GLY A 411 8.97 -18.91 7.91
N ASP A 412 8.18 -17.92 8.27
CA ASP A 412 6.79 -18.08 8.67
C ASP A 412 5.92 -17.90 7.44
N PHE A 413 4.81 -18.63 7.35
CA PHE A 413 3.86 -18.45 6.26
C PHE A 413 2.92 -17.31 6.64
N ASP A 414 3.28 -16.08 6.29
CA ASP A 414 2.54 -14.87 6.69
C ASP A 414 2.42 -13.80 5.58
N HIS A 415 2.92 -14.10 4.39
CA HIS A 415 2.95 -13.23 3.22
C HIS A 415 3.97 -12.08 3.30
N TYR A 416 4.87 -12.11 4.29
CA TYR A 416 5.92 -11.12 4.50
C TYR A 416 7.29 -11.76 4.49
N SER A 417 8.32 -10.93 4.36
CA SER A 417 9.72 -11.38 4.50
C SER A 417 10.24 -11.22 5.95
N TYR A 418 9.35 -11.07 6.91
CA TYR A 418 9.74 -10.86 8.29
C TYR A 418 10.51 -12.05 8.86
N GLY A 419 11.47 -11.74 9.73
CA GLY A 419 12.35 -12.74 10.35
C GLY A 419 13.57 -13.12 9.51
N PHE A 420 13.58 -12.88 8.21
CA PHE A 420 14.78 -13.02 7.37
C PHE A 420 15.74 -11.85 7.54
N LYS A 421 17.02 -12.09 7.25
CA LYS A 421 18.02 -11.01 7.19
C LYS A 421 17.53 -9.89 6.28
N ASN A 422 17.54 -8.66 6.78
CA ASN A 422 17.09 -7.45 6.10
C ASN A 422 15.59 -7.39 5.73
N GLY A 423 14.78 -8.32 6.19
CA GLY A 423 13.35 -8.41 5.87
C GLY A 423 12.41 -7.54 6.71
N GLY A 424 12.93 -6.77 7.67
CA GLY A 424 12.13 -5.98 8.61
C GLY A 424 11.84 -4.54 8.18
N ALA A 425 10.98 -3.85 8.94
CA ALA A 425 10.76 -2.41 8.84
C ALA A 425 11.65 -1.66 9.85
N PRO A 426 12.07 -0.38 9.61
CA PRO A 426 11.80 0.41 8.41
C PRO A 426 12.52 -0.14 7.17
N TRP A 427 11.87 0.01 6.02
CA TRP A 427 12.44 -0.49 4.78
C TRP A 427 13.63 0.34 4.32
N GLN A 428 14.60 -0.39 3.79
CA GLN A 428 15.68 0.16 2.99
C GLN A 428 15.84 -0.75 1.77
N HIS A 429 15.32 -0.33 0.65
CA HIS A 429 15.22 -1.14 -0.57
C HIS A 429 16.58 -1.69 -1.02
N ALA A 430 17.63 -0.91 -0.85
CA ALA A 430 18.99 -1.31 -1.21
C ALA A 430 19.54 -2.49 -0.40
N LEU A 431 18.97 -2.81 0.76
CA LEU A 431 19.45 -3.92 1.59
C LEU A 431 19.37 -5.29 0.90
N VAL A 432 18.56 -5.43 -0.14
CA VAL A 432 18.56 -6.63 -0.97
C VAL A 432 19.90 -6.88 -1.65
N ALA A 433 20.68 -5.82 -1.91
CA ALA A 433 22.02 -5.92 -2.47
C ALA A 433 23.05 -6.53 -1.50
N GLU A 434 22.76 -6.56 -0.21
CA GLU A 434 23.60 -7.21 0.81
C GLU A 434 23.33 -8.72 0.93
N CYS A 435 22.32 -9.24 0.23
CA CYS A 435 22.05 -10.67 0.19
C CYS A 435 23.11 -11.39 -0.64
N PRO A 436 23.62 -12.56 -0.20
CA PRO A 436 24.76 -13.22 -0.84
C PRO A 436 24.37 -13.88 -2.16
N GLU A 437 25.35 -14.06 -3.06
CA GLU A 437 25.17 -14.86 -4.27
C GLU A 437 24.88 -16.34 -3.95
N ASN A 438 25.61 -16.90 -2.98
CA ASN A 438 25.43 -18.28 -2.53
C ASN A 438 25.14 -18.34 -1.04
N LEU A 439 24.18 -19.19 -0.66
CA LEU A 439 23.75 -19.35 0.72
C LEU A 439 23.49 -20.82 1.03
N VAL A 440 23.88 -21.26 2.23
CA VAL A 440 23.57 -22.60 2.75
C VAL A 440 22.85 -22.48 4.08
N TYR A 441 21.61 -22.94 4.09
CA TYR A 441 20.77 -23.03 5.28
C TYR A 441 20.73 -24.50 5.78
N LYS A 442 20.99 -24.73 7.04
CA LYS A 442 21.00 -26.07 7.65
C LYS A 442 19.83 -26.19 8.62
N VAL A 443 18.82 -26.96 8.25
CA VAL A 443 17.66 -27.22 9.11
C VAL A 443 18.10 -27.79 10.45
N GLY A 444 17.58 -27.21 11.53
CA GLY A 444 17.94 -27.57 12.90
C GLY A 444 19.23 -26.92 13.45
N CYS A 445 19.99 -26.21 12.61
CA CYS A 445 21.20 -25.48 13.00
C CYS A 445 21.10 -23.99 12.69
N SER A 446 20.64 -23.64 11.48
CA SER A 446 20.44 -22.26 11.03
C SER A 446 19.18 -21.67 11.64
N LYS A 447 19.20 -20.36 11.87
CA LYS A 447 18.05 -19.57 12.30
C LYS A 447 17.41 -18.89 11.10
N THR A 448 16.19 -18.34 11.25
CA THR A 448 15.46 -17.69 10.14
C THR A 448 16.27 -16.53 9.55
N GLU A 449 16.94 -15.74 10.39
CA GLU A 449 17.82 -14.64 9.97
C GLU A 449 19.10 -15.05 9.22
N ASP A 450 19.43 -16.34 9.15
CA ASP A 450 20.50 -16.85 8.29
C ASP A 450 20.06 -16.99 6.82
N TRP A 451 18.76 -16.90 6.55
CA TRP A 451 18.20 -16.72 5.21
C TRP A 451 18.01 -15.24 4.94
N CYS A 452 18.28 -14.78 3.70
CA CYS A 452 18.13 -13.37 3.37
C CYS A 452 16.75 -13.10 2.74
N MET A 453 16.24 -11.89 2.90
CA MET A 453 14.91 -11.50 2.44
C MET A 453 14.69 -11.70 0.94
N GLY A 454 15.73 -11.53 0.12
CA GLY A 454 15.59 -11.58 -1.33
C GLY A 454 16.80 -12.17 -2.04
N GLN A 455 16.55 -12.90 -3.11
CA GLN A 455 17.56 -13.47 -3.99
C GLN A 455 17.55 -12.75 -5.33
N THR A 456 18.62 -11.99 -5.63
CA THR A 456 18.73 -11.13 -6.81
C THR A 456 20.00 -11.40 -7.64
N TYR A 457 20.92 -12.20 -7.12
CA TYR A 457 22.18 -12.53 -7.80
C TYR A 457 22.17 -13.95 -8.35
N LYS A 458 22.87 -14.14 -9.46
CA LYS A 458 23.19 -15.46 -10.00
C LYS A 458 23.93 -16.27 -8.93
N GLY A 459 23.45 -17.46 -8.65
CA GLY A 459 24.04 -18.32 -7.61
C GLY A 459 23.05 -19.32 -7.07
N ASN A 460 23.45 -20.01 -6.01
CA ASN A 460 22.73 -21.13 -5.42
C ASN A 460 22.41 -20.85 -3.95
N TRP A 461 21.14 -20.91 -3.61
CA TRP A 461 20.68 -20.92 -2.23
C TRP A 461 20.18 -22.31 -1.89
N THR A 462 20.85 -22.99 -0.95
CA THR A 462 20.65 -24.42 -0.66
C THR A 462 20.17 -24.62 0.77
N ILE A 463 19.07 -25.37 0.91
CA ILE A 463 18.53 -25.82 2.20
C ILE A 463 18.97 -27.27 2.37
N ARG A 464 19.75 -27.58 3.42
CA ARG A 464 20.16 -28.91 3.80
C ARG A 464 19.36 -29.41 4.98
N PHE A 465 18.83 -30.62 4.87
CA PHE A 465 18.00 -31.23 5.91
C PHE A 465 18.21 -32.72 6.02
N TRP A 466 17.79 -33.29 7.14
CA TRP A 466 17.86 -34.71 7.42
C TRP A 466 16.47 -35.35 7.34
N ASN A 467 16.32 -36.41 6.54
CA ASN A 467 15.14 -37.24 6.52
C ASN A 467 15.43 -38.56 7.25
N GLY A 468 14.76 -38.81 8.39
CA GLY A 468 14.98 -40.00 9.21
C GLY A 468 14.31 -41.29 8.69
N GLN A 469 13.52 -41.19 7.63
CA GLN A 469 12.71 -42.31 7.09
C GLN A 469 13.10 -42.64 5.67
N GLU A 470 12.94 -43.90 5.26
CA GLU A 470 13.01 -44.26 3.86
C GLU A 470 11.85 -43.58 3.09
N PRO A 471 12.09 -43.13 1.86
CA PRO A 471 11.06 -42.60 1.00
C PRO A 471 9.98 -43.63 0.71
N ASP A 472 8.74 -43.25 0.91
CA ASP A 472 7.55 -44.07 0.59
C ASP A 472 7.13 -43.75 -0.85
N ALA A 473 7.22 -44.76 -1.74
CA ALA A 473 6.96 -44.57 -3.16
C ALA A 473 5.50 -44.16 -3.48
N ASP A 474 4.57 -44.46 -2.59
CA ASP A 474 3.15 -44.13 -2.75
C ASP A 474 2.83 -42.67 -2.33
N LYS A 475 3.79 -41.99 -1.74
CA LYS A 475 3.64 -40.60 -1.30
C LYS A 475 4.44 -39.64 -2.20
N LYS A 476 3.84 -38.49 -2.50
CA LYS A 476 4.51 -37.42 -3.24
C LYS A 476 4.96 -36.33 -2.28
N PRO A 477 6.28 -36.09 -2.14
CA PRO A 477 6.77 -34.89 -1.52
C PRO A 477 6.26 -33.65 -2.26
N THR A 478 5.92 -32.62 -1.50
CA THR A 478 5.48 -31.33 -2.02
C THR A 478 6.38 -30.25 -1.47
N LEU A 479 7.11 -29.57 -2.36
CA LEU A 479 7.83 -28.35 -2.02
C LEU A 479 6.90 -27.15 -2.24
N ILE A 480 6.70 -26.39 -1.19
CA ILE A 480 5.91 -25.17 -1.19
C ILE A 480 6.88 -24.00 -1.17
N VAL A 481 6.67 -23.07 -2.11
CA VAL A 481 7.40 -21.81 -2.19
C VAL A 481 6.40 -20.68 -2.13
N SER A 482 6.48 -19.92 -1.04
CA SER A 482 5.69 -18.71 -0.81
C SER A 482 6.59 -17.49 -0.98
N LEU A 483 6.17 -16.57 -1.83
CA LEU A 483 6.90 -15.34 -2.16
C LEU A 483 6.12 -14.13 -1.66
N ALA A 484 6.74 -13.31 -0.84
CA ALA A 484 6.21 -12.01 -0.39
C ALA A 484 6.18 -10.98 -1.53
N GLY A 485 7.05 -11.15 -2.52
CA GLY A 485 7.15 -10.33 -3.71
C GLY A 485 8.11 -10.93 -4.73
N TYR A 486 8.09 -10.39 -5.94
CA TYR A 486 9.00 -10.76 -7.01
C TYR A 486 9.12 -9.64 -8.03
N SER A 487 10.09 -9.71 -8.90
CA SER A 487 10.28 -8.72 -9.96
C SER A 487 10.46 -9.33 -11.32
N SER A 488 10.19 -8.51 -12.32
CA SER A 488 10.40 -8.83 -13.73
C SER A 488 11.83 -9.32 -14.00
N GLY A 489 11.93 -10.32 -14.84
CA GLY A 489 13.20 -10.88 -15.25
C GLY A 489 13.83 -11.88 -14.27
N ALA A 490 13.22 -12.15 -13.13
CA ALA A 490 13.70 -13.18 -12.21
C ALA A 490 13.43 -14.60 -12.76
N SER A 491 14.42 -15.46 -12.61
CA SER A 491 14.28 -16.87 -12.98
C SER A 491 15.17 -17.74 -12.09
N SER A 492 14.57 -18.77 -11.49
CA SER A 492 15.25 -19.75 -10.65
C SER A 492 14.83 -21.16 -11.02
N THR A 493 15.80 -22.06 -11.17
CA THR A 493 15.56 -23.50 -11.27
C THR A 493 15.66 -24.10 -9.88
N ILE A 494 14.72 -24.99 -9.54
CA ILE A 494 14.67 -25.67 -8.24
C ILE A 494 15.15 -27.10 -8.40
N TRP A 495 16.14 -27.45 -7.60
CA TRP A 495 16.75 -28.79 -7.59
C TRP A 495 16.54 -29.45 -6.23
N ALA A 496 16.22 -30.73 -6.23
CA ALA A 496 16.25 -31.59 -5.03
C ALA A 496 17.21 -32.74 -5.27
N ASN A 497 18.27 -32.84 -4.44
CA ASN A 497 19.34 -33.83 -4.59
C ASN A 497 19.92 -33.93 -6.02
N GLY A 498 20.05 -32.79 -6.71
CA GLY A 498 20.55 -32.70 -8.09
C GLY A 498 19.54 -33.04 -9.19
N ILE A 499 18.28 -33.31 -8.84
CA ILE A 499 17.20 -33.53 -9.80
C ILE A 499 16.32 -32.29 -9.84
N GLN A 500 16.03 -31.78 -11.04
CA GLN A 500 15.16 -30.64 -11.21
C GLN A 500 13.71 -31.01 -10.82
N VAL A 501 13.13 -30.23 -9.90
CA VAL A 501 11.76 -30.46 -9.38
C VAL A 501 10.82 -29.31 -9.68
N GLY A 502 11.33 -28.16 -10.11
CA GLY A 502 10.50 -27.00 -10.43
C GLY A 502 11.29 -25.83 -11.03
N ASN A 503 10.54 -24.82 -11.44
CA ASN A 503 11.06 -23.54 -11.89
C ASN A 503 10.19 -22.41 -11.35
N LEU A 504 10.84 -21.31 -10.96
CA LEU A 504 10.20 -20.01 -10.75
C LEU A 504 10.66 -19.11 -11.88
N THR A 505 9.78 -18.74 -12.80
CA THR A 505 10.13 -17.88 -13.93
C THR A 505 9.15 -16.73 -14.05
N SER A 506 9.68 -15.52 -14.24
CA SER A 506 8.90 -14.35 -14.61
C SER A 506 8.81 -14.21 -16.12
N GLY A 507 7.72 -13.69 -16.63
CA GLY A 507 7.56 -13.38 -18.05
C GLY A 507 6.47 -14.16 -18.76
N ALA A 508 5.70 -14.99 -18.06
CA ALA A 508 4.45 -15.51 -18.59
C ALA A 508 3.40 -14.41 -18.66
N THR A 509 2.57 -14.45 -19.68
CA THR A 509 1.43 -13.54 -19.84
C THR A 509 0.30 -14.01 -18.91
N GLY A 510 0.14 -13.38 -17.77
CA GLY A 510 -0.93 -13.68 -16.84
C GLY A 510 -0.52 -13.58 -15.39
N ARG A 511 -1.49 -13.36 -14.50
CA ARG A 511 -1.30 -13.20 -13.05
C ARG A 511 -1.75 -14.42 -12.26
N THR A 512 -1.90 -15.57 -12.89
CA THR A 512 -2.31 -16.77 -12.18
C THR A 512 -1.09 -17.54 -11.66
N ALA A 513 -1.22 -18.17 -10.52
CA ALA A 513 -0.16 -18.99 -9.94
C ALA A 513 0.29 -20.15 -10.85
N THR A 514 -0.55 -20.54 -11.80
CA THR A 514 -0.29 -21.61 -12.77
C THR A 514 0.55 -21.14 -13.97
N ASP A 515 0.57 -19.84 -14.26
CA ASP A 515 1.18 -19.27 -15.48
C ASP A 515 2.57 -18.68 -15.25
N GLY A 516 3.15 -18.91 -14.09
CA GLY A 516 4.42 -18.31 -13.71
C GLY A 516 4.27 -16.90 -13.11
N LEU A 517 5.38 -16.19 -13.01
CA LEU A 517 5.43 -14.85 -12.44
C LEU A 517 5.23 -13.81 -13.54
N ALA A 518 4.23 -12.98 -13.41
CA ALA A 518 4.05 -11.82 -14.29
C ALA A 518 5.25 -10.86 -14.19
N SER A 519 5.41 -10.00 -15.20
CA SER A 519 6.40 -8.93 -15.16
C SER A 519 5.95 -7.86 -14.17
N ASP A 520 6.59 -7.80 -13.01
CA ASP A 520 6.26 -6.88 -11.92
C ASP A 520 7.55 -6.30 -11.34
N PRO A 521 7.67 -4.99 -11.21
CA PRO A 521 8.85 -4.34 -10.62
C PRO A 521 8.82 -4.27 -9.09
N SER A 522 7.91 -4.99 -8.42
CA SER A 522 7.61 -4.78 -7.00
C SER A 522 8.78 -4.97 -6.05
N LEU A 523 9.69 -5.91 -6.29
CA LEU A 523 10.78 -6.17 -5.36
C LEU A 523 11.71 -4.97 -5.15
N TYR A 524 12.11 -4.26 -6.19
CA TYR A 524 13.00 -3.10 -6.04
C TYR A 524 12.28 -1.84 -5.57
N ARG A 525 10.95 -1.81 -5.63
CA ARG A 525 10.12 -0.71 -5.13
C ARG A 525 9.55 -0.97 -3.74
N SER A 526 9.57 -2.22 -3.28
CA SER A 526 8.98 -2.64 -2.01
C SER A 526 9.86 -3.67 -1.33
N ALA A 527 10.40 -3.35 -0.18
CA ALA A 527 11.46 -4.14 0.47
C ALA A 527 10.98 -5.37 1.22
N THR A 528 9.70 -5.48 1.62
CA THR A 528 9.26 -6.59 2.46
C THR A 528 8.03 -7.33 1.94
N ALA A 529 7.11 -6.63 1.32
CA ALA A 529 6.00 -7.19 0.56
C ALA A 529 5.39 -6.09 -0.30
N ALA A 530 5.01 -6.43 -1.52
CA ALA A 530 4.33 -5.49 -2.41
C ALA A 530 2.81 -5.66 -2.39
N GLY A 531 2.30 -6.60 -1.60
CA GLY A 531 0.91 -7.03 -1.70
C GLY A 531 0.66 -8.01 -2.85
N GLU A 532 1.66 -8.34 -3.63
CA GLU A 532 1.62 -9.30 -4.75
C GLU A 532 2.15 -10.66 -4.34
N TRP A 533 1.65 -11.17 -3.23
CA TRP A 533 1.98 -12.50 -2.75
C TRP A 533 1.69 -13.57 -3.79
N ARG A 534 2.61 -14.55 -3.92
CA ARG A 534 2.49 -15.71 -4.80
C ARG A 534 2.84 -16.99 -4.07
N TYR A 535 2.16 -18.06 -4.49
CA TYR A 535 2.23 -19.37 -3.88
C TYR A 535 2.41 -20.45 -4.95
N PHE A 536 3.42 -21.28 -4.78
CA PHE A 536 3.74 -22.38 -5.70
C PHE A 536 3.86 -23.69 -4.96
N GLN A 537 3.41 -24.77 -5.61
CA GLN A 537 3.58 -26.14 -5.14
C GLN A 537 4.25 -26.96 -6.23
N PHE A 538 5.30 -27.67 -5.85
CA PHE A 538 6.05 -28.57 -6.72
C PHE A 538 5.98 -29.97 -6.15
N ASP A 539 5.14 -30.83 -6.74
CA ASP A 539 5.08 -32.25 -6.41
C ASP A 539 6.15 -33.00 -7.22
N PHE A 540 6.87 -33.89 -6.57
CA PHE A 540 7.90 -34.69 -7.23
C PHE A 540 7.92 -36.12 -6.70
N ALA A 541 8.64 -37.02 -7.40
CA ALA A 541 8.72 -38.44 -7.03
C ALA A 541 9.43 -38.62 -5.68
N ALA A 542 8.92 -39.52 -4.83
CA ALA A 542 9.53 -39.83 -3.53
C ALA A 542 10.99 -40.30 -3.67
N SER A 543 11.35 -40.97 -4.77
CA SER A 543 12.69 -41.47 -5.06
C SER A 543 13.76 -40.38 -5.22
N VAL A 544 13.35 -39.10 -5.35
CA VAL A 544 14.25 -37.94 -5.35
C VAL A 544 14.83 -37.71 -3.95
N LEU A 545 14.06 -38.01 -2.90
CA LEU A 545 14.54 -37.98 -1.53
C LEU A 545 15.21 -39.29 -1.15
N LYS A 546 16.02 -39.25 -0.11
CA LYS A 546 16.66 -40.40 0.48
C LYS A 546 16.58 -40.34 2.02
N LYS A 547 16.71 -41.46 2.67
CA LYS A 547 16.99 -41.49 4.10
C LYS A 547 18.37 -40.89 4.33
N GLY A 548 18.48 -40.01 5.32
CA GLY A 548 19.73 -39.31 5.63
C GLY A 548 19.72 -37.87 5.11
N ALA A 549 20.89 -37.41 4.68
CA ALA A 549 21.11 -36.04 4.24
C ALA A 549 20.49 -35.77 2.86
N ASN A 550 19.74 -34.68 2.77
CA ASN A 550 19.10 -34.20 1.55
C ASN A 550 19.35 -32.70 1.38
N GLU A 551 19.16 -32.20 0.17
CA GLU A 551 19.24 -30.76 -0.10
C GLU A 551 18.19 -30.33 -1.14
N VAL A 552 17.71 -29.09 -1.00
CA VAL A 552 16.91 -28.36 -2.00
C VAL A 552 17.67 -27.08 -2.34
N THR A 553 17.87 -26.83 -3.63
CA THR A 553 18.64 -25.68 -4.13
C THR A 553 17.80 -24.82 -5.06
N PHE A 554 17.76 -23.53 -4.79
CA PHE A 554 17.23 -22.49 -5.67
C PHE A 554 18.38 -21.86 -6.44
N GLN A 555 18.45 -22.14 -7.75
CA GLN A 555 19.51 -21.67 -8.62
C GLN A 555 19.03 -20.50 -9.46
N MET A 556 19.49 -19.29 -9.18
CA MET A 556 19.32 -18.16 -10.08
C MET A 556 20.34 -18.21 -11.21
N THR A 557 19.87 -18.00 -12.45
CA THR A 557 20.67 -18.16 -13.67
C THR A 557 21.29 -16.86 -14.15
N ARG A 558 20.83 -15.71 -13.64
CA ARG A 558 21.31 -14.38 -14.01
C ARG A 558 21.28 -13.39 -12.85
N ASN A 559 22.14 -12.37 -12.94
CA ASN A 559 22.05 -11.22 -12.05
C ASN A 559 20.91 -10.30 -12.47
N THR A 560 20.23 -9.74 -11.48
CA THR A 560 19.19 -8.74 -11.70
C THR A 560 19.40 -7.63 -10.69
N THR A 561 19.62 -6.39 -11.12
CA THR A 561 19.85 -5.28 -10.19
C THR A 561 18.60 -5.06 -9.32
N TRP A 562 18.65 -5.60 -8.07
CA TRP A 562 17.58 -5.54 -7.07
C TRP A 562 16.22 -6.10 -7.51
N HIS A 563 16.20 -6.86 -8.58
CA HIS A 563 15.06 -7.67 -8.98
C HIS A 563 15.28 -9.10 -8.51
N GLY A 564 14.24 -9.91 -8.45
CA GLY A 564 14.39 -11.31 -8.07
C GLY A 564 13.19 -11.82 -7.28
N PHE A 565 13.47 -12.65 -6.28
CA PHE A 565 12.46 -13.26 -5.43
C PHE A 565 12.59 -12.72 -4.00
N MET A 566 11.48 -12.26 -3.44
CA MET A 566 11.36 -11.93 -2.03
C MET A 566 10.65 -13.08 -1.33
N TRP A 567 11.33 -13.67 -0.35
CA TRP A 567 10.88 -14.88 0.31
C TRP A 567 9.88 -14.56 1.43
N ASP A 568 8.82 -15.38 1.53
CA ASP A 568 7.92 -15.45 2.67
C ASP A 568 8.19 -16.77 3.42
N SER A 569 7.95 -17.92 2.77
CA SER A 569 8.19 -19.21 3.40
C SER A 569 8.55 -20.29 2.39
N ILE A 570 9.40 -21.25 2.81
CA ILE A 570 9.75 -22.43 2.04
C ILE A 570 9.46 -23.63 2.92
N ILE A 571 8.55 -24.51 2.47
CA ILE A 571 8.12 -25.67 3.24
C ILE A 571 8.26 -26.94 2.39
N LEU A 572 8.82 -27.99 2.93
CA LEU A 572 8.79 -29.32 2.31
C LEU A 572 7.94 -30.25 3.18
N GLU A 573 6.92 -30.81 2.57
CA GLU A 573 5.99 -31.75 3.17
C GLU A 573 6.02 -33.10 2.47
N TRP A 574 5.72 -34.17 3.22
CA TRP A 574 5.67 -35.54 2.71
C TRP A 574 4.67 -36.39 3.45
#